data_c75fe0fd37e680199a09a8d93c519a6c
#
_entry.id   c75fe0fd37e680199a09a8d93c519a6c
#
_cell.length_a   1.000
_cell.length_b   1.000
_cell.length_c   1.000
_cell.angle_alpha   90.00
_cell.angle_beta   90.00
_cell.angle_gamma   90.00
#
_symmetry.space_group_name_H-M   'P 1'
#
loop_
_entity.id
_entity.type
_entity.pdbx_description
1 polymer ?
#
loop_
_entity_poly.entity_id
_entity_poly.type
_entity_poly.pdbx_seq_one_letter_code
_entity_poly.pdbx_strand_id
1 'polypeptide(L)'
;RGATIERRAEVMLLTRNINVRGTTEHNGYKLVGFGAHTMMMSGQMVLKNVEFGPNVGQAFQLGRYAIHYHTPNEKMFKYGLTASNDPRMQGADQRLSRVEGVSVHQSNNRAIAVHGCYRLNIINNVAYNILGHGMFVEDGVEMWNLFKDNVVSLVHRSFSLLNTDQTPAAFWISNANNFFIGNRVSSSNHHGYWFDPPGGPTGPSSRTLTGPLEIQKLSTRRVPLGQFENNRAHSNGHSGLWIDQINTALQQGGRLRMYMVGTHVWNNGINGFGMITGVGHLQIVNTFAMGNGIDIMYIKSTGATWAMPTNGWSGNLVYNATLRGDPKRNTQAIGCPHGGWVTFNDILISGYQSRLPPIHHCAVCPGFKGGMEVRFMNMKFV
;
A
#
# COMPACT_ATOMS: atom_id res chain seq x y z
N ARG A 1 -5.41 -25.44 16.55
CA ARG A 1 -3.97 -25.36 16.87
C ARG A 1 -3.58 -23.90 16.72
N GLY A 2 -3.16 -23.22 17.84
CA GLY A 2 -2.80 -21.81 17.82
C GLY A 2 -1.55 -21.59 16.96
N ALA A 3 -1.69 -20.84 15.87
CA ALA A 3 -0.54 -20.44 15.10
C ALA A 3 0.33 -19.49 15.95
N THR A 4 1.60 -19.78 16.05
CA THR A 4 2.56 -18.87 16.69
C THR A 4 2.73 -17.66 15.79
N ILE A 5 2.42 -16.46 16.32
CA ILE A 5 2.51 -15.23 15.57
C ILE A 5 3.76 -14.50 15.99
N GLU A 6 4.60 -14.24 15.02
CA GLU A 6 5.82 -13.47 15.19
C GLU A 6 5.51 -11.98 15.34
N ARG A 7 5.81 -11.39 16.49
CA ARG A 7 5.58 -9.97 16.82
C ARG A 7 6.82 -9.28 17.41
N ARG A 8 7.99 -9.88 17.25
CA ARG A 8 9.22 -9.23 17.66
C ARG A 8 9.46 -7.97 16.86
N ALA A 9 10.13 -6.99 17.48
CA ALA A 9 10.53 -5.77 16.81
C ALA A 9 11.49 -6.08 15.64
N GLU A 10 11.40 -5.26 14.61
CA GLU A 10 12.33 -5.31 13.48
C GLU A 10 13.70 -4.80 13.90
N VAL A 11 14.73 -5.47 13.42
CA VAL A 11 16.12 -5.02 13.52
C VAL A 11 16.59 -4.62 12.13
N MET A 12 17.06 -3.37 12.00
CA MET A 12 17.42 -2.76 10.73
C MET A 12 18.91 -2.39 10.74
N LEU A 13 19.68 -2.94 9.81
CA LEU A 13 21.05 -2.48 9.57
C LEU A 13 20.99 -1.28 8.60
N LEU A 14 21.43 -0.11 9.06
CA LEU A 14 21.39 1.12 8.27
C LEU A 14 22.65 1.37 7.48
N THR A 15 23.81 0.96 7.99
CA THR A 15 25.12 1.24 7.39
C THR A 15 25.45 0.31 6.21
N ARG A 16 26.12 0.85 5.21
CA ARG A 16 26.72 0.14 4.07
C ARG A 16 28.11 0.70 3.79
N ASN A 17 28.91 -0.03 3.02
CA ASN A 17 30.26 0.40 2.67
C ASN A 17 30.29 1.59 1.71
N ILE A 18 29.24 1.74 0.89
CA ILE A 18 29.06 2.88 -0.02
C ILE A 18 27.97 3.76 0.57
N ASN A 19 28.30 5.01 0.84
CA ASN A 19 27.36 5.97 1.41
C ASN A 19 27.14 7.15 0.46
N VAL A 20 25.87 7.43 0.17
CA VAL A 20 25.40 8.59 -0.56
C VAL A 20 24.69 9.52 0.42
N ARG A 21 25.20 10.71 0.61
CA ARG A 21 24.63 11.70 1.53
C ARG A 21 24.79 13.12 1.01
N GLY A 22 23.89 14.01 1.40
CA GLY A 22 23.99 15.43 1.13
C GLY A 22 24.89 16.13 2.14
N THR A 23 25.52 17.21 1.73
CA THR A 23 26.19 18.11 2.67
C THR A 23 25.13 18.84 3.52
N THR A 24 25.47 19.12 4.74
CA THR A 24 24.63 19.87 5.67
C THR A 24 24.97 21.36 5.74
N GLU A 25 26.07 21.74 5.08
CA GLU A 25 26.57 23.11 5.08
C GLU A 25 27.24 23.46 3.75
N HIS A 26 27.06 24.67 3.28
CA HIS A 26 27.75 25.23 2.12
C HIS A 26 28.10 26.71 2.40
N ASN A 27 29.38 27.07 2.24
CA ASN A 27 29.90 28.41 2.49
C ASN A 27 29.45 29.05 3.81
N GLY A 28 29.46 28.25 4.92
CA GLY A 28 29.04 28.69 6.24
C GLY A 28 27.52 28.75 6.47
N TYR A 29 26.69 28.41 5.47
CA TYR A 29 25.24 28.37 5.58
C TYR A 29 24.76 26.91 5.78
N LYS A 30 23.89 26.70 6.78
CA LYS A 30 23.24 25.40 6.98
C LYS A 30 22.24 25.12 5.87
N LEU A 31 22.36 23.95 5.24
CA LEU A 31 21.44 23.46 4.22
C LEU A 31 20.36 22.57 4.86
N VAL A 32 19.31 23.20 5.36
CA VAL A 32 18.18 22.48 5.98
C VAL A 32 17.25 21.95 4.91
N GLY A 33 17.03 20.64 4.93
CA GLY A 33 16.11 19.98 3.98
C GLY A 33 16.63 19.87 2.54
N PHE A 34 17.92 20.13 2.32
CA PHE A 34 18.54 20.11 1.00
C PHE A 34 19.54 18.94 0.89
N GLY A 35 18.99 17.71 0.84
CA GLY A 35 19.80 16.51 0.82
C GLY A 35 20.16 16.01 -0.57
N ALA A 36 21.04 15.00 -0.63
CA ALA A 36 21.38 14.32 -1.88
C ALA A 36 20.16 13.55 -2.43
N HIS A 37 20.05 13.47 -3.74
CA HIS A 37 19.04 12.65 -4.40
C HIS A 37 19.60 11.97 -5.64
N THR A 38 19.00 10.86 -6.04
CA THR A 38 19.27 10.21 -7.32
C THR A 38 18.00 10.15 -8.16
N MET A 39 18.14 10.41 -9.44
CA MET A 39 17.02 10.33 -10.38
C MET A 39 17.46 9.61 -11.65
N MET A 40 16.85 8.49 -11.95
CA MET A 40 17.07 7.77 -13.21
C MET A 40 15.97 8.16 -14.19
N MET A 41 16.34 8.86 -15.24
CA MET A 41 15.41 9.38 -16.25
C MET A 41 15.38 8.56 -17.54
N SER A 42 16.34 7.66 -17.72
CA SER A 42 16.40 6.73 -18.84
C SER A 42 17.41 5.61 -18.56
N GLY A 43 17.33 4.53 -19.29
CA GLY A 43 18.25 3.39 -19.13
C GLY A 43 17.90 2.48 -17.95
N GLN A 44 18.92 1.89 -17.38
CA GLN A 44 18.82 0.95 -16.25
C GLN A 44 19.67 1.45 -15.08
N MET A 45 19.17 1.28 -13.86
CA MET A 45 19.94 1.61 -12.65
C MET A 45 19.90 0.44 -11.68
N VAL A 46 21.06 -0.01 -11.26
CA VAL A 46 21.24 -1.07 -10.27
C VAL A 46 21.89 -0.49 -9.02
N LEU A 47 21.18 -0.53 -7.92
CA LEU A 47 21.65 -0.13 -6.60
C LEU A 47 21.68 -1.37 -5.71
N LYS A 48 22.88 -1.76 -5.26
CA LYS A 48 23.05 -2.91 -4.37
C LYS A 48 23.93 -2.55 -3.18
N ASN A 49 23.41 -2.83 -1.97
CA ASN A 49 24.16 -2.62 -0.74
C ASN A 49 24.75 -1.21 -0.60
N VAL A 50 23.95 -0.21 -0.92
CA VAL A 50 24.30 1.21 -0.81
C VAL A 50 23.50 1.84 0.32
N GLU A 51 24.12 2.71 1.09
CA GLU A 51 23.49 3.55 2.09
C GLU A 51 23.16 4.91 1.48
N PHE A 52 21.92 5.33 1.63
CA PHE A 52 21.45 6.69 1.35
C PHE A 52 21.07 7.34 2.67
N GLY A 53 21.95 8.21 3.20
CA GLY A 53 21.72 8.90 4.46
C GLY A 53 23.00 9.19 5.23
N PRO A 54 22.94 10.08 6.24
CA PRO A 54 21.83 11.01 6.48
C PRO A 54 21.75 12.14 5.45
N ASN A 55 20.67 12.95 5.53
CA ASN A 55 20.45 14.11 4.69
C ASN A 55 20.36 13.74 3.19
N VAL A 56 19.36 12.95 2.87
CA VAL A 56 19.00 12.61 1.49
C VAL A 56 17.58 13.06 1.18
N GLY A 57 17.27 13.22 -0.10
CA GLY A 57 16.03 13.84 -0.53
C GLY A 57 15.99 15.34 -0.25
N GLN A 58 15.24 16.09 -1.04
CA GLN A 58 15.09 17.53 -0.86
C GLN A 58 13.65 17.84 -0.42
N ALA A 59 13.49 18.45 0.73
CA ALA A 59 12.25 19.06 1.15
C ALA A 59 11.86 20.17 0.16
N PHE A 60 10.57 20.49 0.06
CA PHE A 60 10.02 21.54 -0.80
C PHE A 60 10.24 21.36 -2.31
N GLN A 61 10.80 20.22 -2.75
CA GLN A 61 11.05 19.96 -4.15
C GLN A 61 10.48 18.60 -4.57
N LEU A 62 9.37 18.63 -5.29
CA LEU A 62 8.76 17.43 -5.87
C LEU A 62 9.74 16.72 -6.82
N GLY A 63 9.79 15.39 -6.77
CA GLY A 63 10.69 14.59 -7.60
C GLY A 63 12.12 14.46 -7.07
N ARG A 64 12.52 15.20 -6.02
CA ARG A 64 13.87 15.13 -5.43
C ARG A 64 13.89 14.16 -4.25
N TYR A 65 13.47 12.91 -4.50
CA TYR A 65 13.44 11.82 -3.53
C TYR A 65 14.85 11.20 -3.37
N ALA A 66 15.09 10.47 -2.29
CA ALA A 66 16.39 9.84 -2.10
C ALA A 66 16.76 8.94 -3.28
N ILE A 67 15.83 8.08 -3.72
CA ILE A 67 15.96 7.23 -4.90
C ILE A 67 14.70 7.39 -5.76
N HIS A 68 14.87 7.84 -7.00
CA HIS A 68 13.76 8.10 -7.90
C HIS A 68 13.97 7.43 -9.26
N TYR A 69 13.19 6.41 -9.55
CA TYR A 69 13.04 5.88 -10.90
C TYR A 69 11.98 6.71 -11.61
N HIS A 70 12.42 7.62 -12.47
CA HIS A 70 11.58 8.58 -13.16
C HIS A 70 11.70 8.39 -14.66
N THR A 71 10.85 7.55 -15.22
CA THR A 71 10.83 7.27 -16.65
C THR A 71 9.46 7.53 -17.30
N PRO A 72 8.79 8.64 -17.04
CA PRO A 72 7.58 8.98 -17.76
C PRO A 72 7.96 9.25 -19.22
N ASN A 73 8.07 8.20 -20.01
CA ASN A 73 8.39 8.32 -21.43
C ASN A 73 7.09 8.41 -22.23
N GLU A 74 6.85 9.55 -22.83
CA GLU A 74 5.70 9.79 -23.70
C GLU A 74 5.48 8.70 -24.76
N LYS A 75 6.56 8.11 -25.24
CA LYS A 75 6.52 7.08 -26.27
C LYS A 75 6.04 5.73 -25.76
N MET A 76 6.16 5.44 -24.45
CA MET A 76 5.78 4.16 -23.87
C MET A 76 4.31 3.86 -23.97
N PHE A 77 3.51 4.85 -23.68
CA PHE A 77 2.06 4.70 -23.61
C PHE A 77 1.41 4.74 -24.98
N LYS A 78 2.16 5.16 -25.98
CA LYS A 78 1.66 5.30 -27.37
C LYS A 78 1.36 3.96 -28.05
N TYR A 79 1.86 2.86 -27.51
CA TYR A 79 1.86 1.55 -28.20
C TYR A 79 1.20 0.40 -27.44
N GLY A 80 0.53 0.67 -26.31
CA GLY A 80 -0.19 -0.34 -25.54
C GLY A 80 0.69 -1.22 -24.65
N LEU A 81 0.12 -1.72 -23.57
CA LEU A 81 0.78 -2.52 -22.53
C LEU A 81 1.14 -3.97 -22.99
N THR A 82 0.85 -4.35 -24.21
CA THR A 82 0.93 -5.74 -24.67
C THR A 82 2.24 -6.12 -25.36
N ALA A 83 3.07 -5.16 -25.75
CA ALA A 83 4.29 -5.44 -26.52
C ALA A 83 5.51 -5.62 -25.60
N SER A 84 5.63 -6.77 -24.94
CA SER A 84 6.80 -7.09 -24.10
C SER A 84 8.14 -7.10 -24.84
N ASN A 85 8.14 -7.08 -26.16
CA ASN A 85 9.32 -7.15 -27.01
C ASN A 85 9.57 -5.87 -27.83
N ASP A 86 8.81 -4.80 -27.60
CA ASP A 86 9.02 -3.55 -28.33
C ASP A 86 10.25 -2.80 -27.80
N PRO A 87 11.29 -2.56 -28.60
CA PRO A 87 12.48 -1.81 -28.18
C PRO A 87 12.17 -0.42 -27.66
N ARG A 88 11.03 0.14 -28.02
CA ARG A 88 10.57 1.46 -27.57
C ARG A 88 10.08 1.47 -26.13
N MET A 89 9.76 0.29 -25.58
CA MET A 89 9.39 0.08 -24.17
C MET A 89 10.61 -0.04 -23.25
N GLN A 90 11.82 -0.14 -23.80
CA GLN A 90 13.03 -0.47 -23.04
C GLN A 90 13.37 0.52 -21.92
N GLY A 91 13.06 1.79 -22.08
CA GLY A 91 13.36 2.81 -21.07
C GLY A 91 12.57 2.66 -19.76
N ALA A 92 11.36 2.14 -19.82
CA ALA A 92 10.51 2.00 -18.65
C ALA A 92 10.38 0.57 -18.15
N ASP A 93 10.72 -0.39 -18.98
CA ASP A 93 10.88 -1.78 -18.55
C ASP A 93 12.15 -1.90 -17.73
N GLN A 94 11.98 -1.92 -16.44
CA GLN A 94 13.07 -1.93 -15.47
C GLN A 94 13.41 -3.36 -14.99
N ARG A 95 13.13 -4.39 -15.79
CA ARG A 95 13.41 -5.79 -15.41
C ARG A 95 14.89 -6.06 -15.09
N LEU A 96 15.79 -5.28 -15.63
CA LEU A 96 17.23 -5.37 -15.38
C LEU A 96 17.68 -4.43 -14.25
N SER A 97 16.84 -3.47 -13.86
CA SER A 97 17.09 -2.59 -12.73
C SER A 97 16.68 -3.23 -11.42
N ARG A 98 17.37 -2.83 -10.36
CA ARG A 98 17.04 -3.27 -9.01
C ARG A 98 17.53 -2.34 -7.94
N VAL A 99 16.79 -2.29 -6.85
CA VAL A 99 17.19 -1.72 -5.57
C VAL A 99 17.23 -2.88 -4.58
N GLU A 100 18.41 -3.32 -4.19
CA GLU A 100 18.57 -4.54 -3.40
C GLU A 100 19.55 -4.33 -2.25
N GLY A 101 19.10 -4.65 -1.02
CA GLY A 101 19.95 -4.51 0.18
C GLY A 101 20.33 -3.07 0.51
N VAL A 102 19.62 -2.10 -0.02
CA VAL A 102 19.87 -0.67 0.19
C VAL A 102 19.25 -0.21 1.51
N SER A 103 19.89 0.73 2.18
CA SER A 103 19.29 1.47 3.27
C SER A 103 19.05 2.93 2.89
N VAL A 104 17.86 3.44 3.19
CA VAL A 104 17.54 4.88 3.08
C VAL A 104 17.15 5.36 4.47
N HIS A 105 17.85 6.35 5.01
CA HIS A 105 17.50 6.83 6.34
C HIS A 105 17.74 8.33 6.52
N GLN A 106 17.00 8.91 7.46
CA GLN A 106 17.03 10.36 7.73
C GLN A 106 16.85 11.17 6.44
N SER A 107 15.78 10.82 5.71
CA SER A 107 15.44 11.45 4.44
C SER A 107 14.51 12.65 4.65
N ASN A 108 14.82 13.75 3.99
CA ASN A 108 13.98 14.97 3.99
C ASN A 108 12.78 14.84 3.03
N ASN A 109 12.68 13.75 2.30
CA ASN A 109 11.63 13.47 1.34
C ASN A 109 11.45 11.95 1.22
N ARG A 110 10.54 11.47 0.38
CA ARG A 110 10.24 10.06 0.14
C ARG A 110 11.51 9.23 -0.09
N ALA A 111 11.51 7.98 0.37
CA ALA A 111 12.70 7.16 0.28
C ALA A 111 12.93 6.61 -1.14
N ILE A 112 11.99 5.81 -1.65
CA ILE A 112 12.08 5.17 -2.97
C ILE A 112 10.79 5.46 -3.74
N ALA A 113 10.91 6.15 -4.88
CA ALA A 113 9.79 6.43 -5.76
C ALA A 113 9.92 5.68 -7.09
N VAL A 114 8.81 5.09 -7.49
CA VAL A 114 8.62 4.41 -8.78
C VAL A 114 7.63 5.24 -9.58
N HIS A 115 8.12 5.87 -10.64
CA HIS A 115 7.36 6.80 -11.45
C HIS A 115 7.49 6.46 -12.94
N GLY A 116 6.41 6.02 -13.55
CA GLY A 116 6.35 5.61 -14.95
C GLY A 116 7.14 4.35 -15.28
N CYS A 117 7.44 3.51 -14.30
CA CYS A 117 8.30 2.32 -14.45
C CYS A 117 7.52 1.02 -14.25
N TYR A 118 7.99 -0.02 -14.91
CA TYR A 118 7.45 -1.38 -14.81
C TYR A 118 8.53 -2.40 -14.48
N ARG A 119 8.16 -3.48 -13.79
CA ARG A 119 9.01 -4.65 -13.52
C ARG A 119 10.30 -4.33 -12.76
N LEU A 120 10.31 -3.24 -12.00
CA LEU A 120 11.42 -2.91 -11.11
C LEU A 120 11.45 -3.87 -9.92
N ASN A 121 12.63 -4.33 -9.54
CA ASN A 121 12.84 -5.16 -8.36
C ASN A 121 13.34 -4.29 -7.18
N ILE A 122 12.56 -4.23 -6.11
CA ILE A 122 12.86 -3.51 -4.87
C ILE A 122 12.86 -4.53 -3.73
N ILE A 123 14.04 -5.06 -3.38
CA ILE A 123 14.17 -6.28 -2.59
C ILE A 123 15.09 -6.06 -1.40
N ASN A 124 14.65 -6.50 -0.20
CA ASN A 124 15.46 -6.53 1.00
C ASN A 124 16.07 -5.16 1.38
N ASN A 125 15.29 -4.10 1.23
CA ASN A 125 15.72 -2.75 1.55
C ASN A 125 15.19 -2.31 2.92
N VAL A 126 15.85 -1.32 3.48
CA VAL A 126 15.45 -0.65 4.71
C VAL A 126 15.18 0.82 4.43
N ALA A 127 14.03 1.33 4.89
CA ALA A 127 13.74 2.76 4.92
C ALA A 127 13.39 3.17 6.37
N TYR A 128 14.14 4.10 6.93
CA TYR A 128 14.02 4.48 8.32
C TYR A 128 14.10 6.00 8.51
N ASN A 129 13.17 6.56 9.29
CA ASN A 129 13.11 7.99 9.57
C ASN A 129 13.00 8.82 8.28
N ILE A 130 11.84 8.72 7.66
CA ILE A 130 11.51 9.29 6.35
C ILE A 130 10.46 10.37 6.50
N LEU A 131 10.63 11.51 5.84
CA LEU A 131 9.61 12.56 5.74
C LEU A 131 8.74 12.35 4.48
N GLY A 132 7.43 12.29 4.65
CA GLY A 132 6.49 11.95 3.58
C GLY A 132 6.36 10.44 3.44
N HIS A 133 6.02 9.94 2.24
CA HIS A 133 5.84 8.50 2.05
C HIS A 133 7.17 7.73 2.05
N GLY A 134 7.16 6.48 2.51
CA GLY A 134 8.33 5.62 2.45
C GLY A 134 8.62 5.13 1.04
N MET A 135 7.93 4.09 0.60
CA MET A 135 7.97 3.58 -0.78
C MET A 135 6.72 4.07 -1.53
N PHE A 136 6.93 4.60 -2.72
CA PHE A 136 5.95 5.42 -3.41
C PHE A 136 5.77 4.99 -4.86
N VAL A 137 4.55 4.55 -5.21
CA VAL A 137 4.11 4.27 -6.59
C VAL A 137 3.27 5.46 -7.04
N GLU A 138 3.72 6.22 -8.06
CA GLU A 138 3.32 7.62 -8.19
C GLU A 138 2.05 7.87 -9.02
N ASP A 139 2.07 7.60 -10.33
CA ASP A 139 1.05 8.12 -11.27
C ASP A 139 -0.16 7.20 -11.51
N GLY A 140 -0.11 5.99 -11.01
CA GLY A 140 -1.17 4.98 -11.21
C GLY A 140 -1.02 4.14 -12.48
N VAL A 141 0.06 4.28 -13.21
CA VAL A 141 0.40 3.46 -14.38
C VAL A 141 1.44 2.39 -14.08
N GLU A 142 2.15 2.51 -12.99
CA GLU A 142 3.25 1.64 -12.58
C GLU A 142 2.73 0.26 -12.19
N MET A 143 3.11 -0.77 -12.92
CA MET A 143 2.63 -2.14 -12.74
C MET A 143 3.78 -3.14 -12.73
N TRP A 144 3.50 -4.31 -12.14
CA TRP A 144 4.42 -5.47 -12.09
C TRP A 144 5.74 -5.20 -11.39
N ASN A 145 5.83 -4.15 -10.57
CA ASN A 145 7.00 -3.91 -9.74
C ASN A 145 6.96 -4.85 -8.54
N LEU A 146 8.11 -5.39 -8.16
CA LEU A 146 8.25 -6.30 -7.04
C LEU A 146 8.82 -5.57 -5.82
N PHE A 147 8.02 -5.47 -4.77
CA PHE A 147 8.42 -5.04 -3.44
C PHE A 147 8.49 -6.27 -2.54
N LYS A 148 9.69 -6.73 -2.24
CA LYS A 148 9.84 -7.97 -1.48
C LYS A 148 10.79 -7.82 -0.30
N ASP A 149 10.37 -8.33 0.86
CA ASP A 149 11.17 -8.39 2.09
C ASP A 149 11.77 -7.04 2.52
N ASN A 150 11.10 -5.93 2.20
CA ASN A 150 11.51 -4.60 2.63
C ASN A 150 11.01 -4.29 4.04
N VAL A 151 11.77 -3.48 4.77
CA VAL A 151 11.38 -2.96 6.08
C VAL A 151 11.29 -1.45 6.02
N VAL A 152 10.14 -0.90 6.39
CA VAL A 152 9.91 0.55 6.43
C VAL A 152 9.43 0.93 7.82
N SER A 153 10.12 1.84 8.47
CA SER A 153 9.74 2.28 9.81
C SER A 153 10.03 3.76 10.04
N LEU A 154 9.29 4.33 10.98
CA LEU A 154 9.43 5.72 11.42
C LEU A 154 9.21 6.69 10.26
N VAL A 155 8.00 6.65 9.68
CA VAL A 155 7.59 7.52 8.58
C VAL A 155 6.82 8.71 9.13
N HIS A 156 7.33 9.91 8.88
CA HIS A 156 6.82 11.14 9.44
C HIS A 156 6.00 11.95 8.45
N ARG A 157 5.09 12.74 8.98
CA ARG A 157 4.36 13.75 8.21
C ARG A 157 5.33 14.77 7.61
N SER A 158 5.06 15.15 6.38
CA SER A 158 5.74 16.25 5.73
C SER A 158 4.72 17.31 5.30
N PHE A 159 5.02 18.57 5.60
CA PHE A 159 4.20 19.72 5.20
C PHE A 159 4.83 20.48 4.04
N SER A 160 5.87 19.92 3.46
CA SER A 160 6.72 20.60 2.49
C SER A 160 6.37 20.28 1.03
N LEU A 161 5.50 19.32 0.78
CA LEU A 161 5.19 18.84 -0.58
C LEU A 161 3.67 18.82 -0.84
N LEU A 162 3.10 17.61 -0.96
CA LEU A 162 1.69 17.41 -1.25
C LEU A 162 0.89 17.19 0.05
N ASN A 163 -0.41 17.47 -0.01
CA ASN A 163 -1.29 17.26 1.14
C ASN A 163 -1.29 15.81 1.62
N THR A 164 -1.09 14.86 0.72
CA THR A 164 -1.00 13.43 1.04
C THR A 164 0.20 13.09 1.93
N ASP A 165 1.28 13.85 1.84
CA ASP A 165 2.45 13.69 2.72
C ASP A 165 2.17 14.09 4.18
N GLN A 166 1.07 14.77 4.45
CA GLN A 166 0.61 15.07 5.82
C GLN A 166 -0.05 13.85 6.48
N THR A 167 -0.52 12.91 5.69
CA THR A 167 -1.07 11.62 6.12
C THR A 167 -0.25 10.47 5.51
N PRO A 168 1.04 10.36 5.84
CA PRO A 168 1.98 9.53 5.10
C PRO A 168 1.68 8.04 5.25
N ALA A 169 2.09 7.28 4.25
CA ALA A 169 2.12 5.83 4.28
C ALA A 169 3.55 5.31 4.15
N ALA A 170 3.84 4.20 4.80
CA ALA A 170 5.11 3.51 4.54
C ALA A 170 5.16 2.97 3.11
N PHE A 171 4.01 2.50 2.58
CA PHE A 171 3.81 2.18 1.17
C PHE A 171 2.58 2.94 0.66
N TRP A 172 2.80 3.90 -0.22
CA TRP A 172 1.75 4.56 -1.01
C TRP A 172 1.63 3.86 -2.37
N ILE A 173 0.41 3.44 -2.72
CA ILE A 173 0.19 2.55 -3.86
C ILE A 173 -0.95 3.11 -4.72
N SER A 174 -0.60 3.77 -5.82
CA SER A 174 -1.57 4.33 -6.77
C SER A 174 -2.06 3.30 -7.81
N ASN A 175 -1.38 2.16 -7.93
CA ASN A 175 -1.78 1.06 -8.80
C ASN A 175 -1.64 -0.29 -8.09
N ALA A 176 -2.75 -1.02 -8.01
CA ALA A 176 -2.80 -2.27 -7.27
C ALA A 176 -2.07 -3.44 -7.96
N ASN A 177 -1.79 -3.37 -9.28
CA ASN A 177 -1.15 -4.45 -10.01
C ASN A 177 0.36 -4.47 -9.85
N ASN A 178 0.80 -4.53 -8.61
CA ASN A 178 2.20 -4.72 -8.19
C ASN A 178 2.29 -5.91 -7.23
N PHE A 179 3.50 -6.35 -6.92
CA PHE A 179 3.75 -7.50 -6.07
C PHE A 179 4.36 -7.03 -4.74
N PHE A 180 3.64 -7.24 -3.65
CA PHE A 180 4.06 -6.90 -2.29
C PHE A 180 4.16 -8.18 -1.47
N ILE A 181 5.37 -8.64 -1.19
CA ILE A 181 5.61 -9.95 -0.58
C ILE A 181 6.55 -9.81 0.61
N GLY A 182 6.12 -10.25 1.79
CA GLY A 182 6.98 -10.34 2.98
C GLY A 182 7.44 -9.00 3.56
N ASN A 183 6.88 -7.87 3.12
CA ASN A 183 7.30 -6.57 3.61
C ASN A 183 6.81 -6.31 5.03
N ARG A 184 7.56 -5.51 5.77
CA ARG A 184 7.26 -5.14 7.16
C ARG A 184 7.23 -3.64 7.32
N VAL A 185 6.20 -3.18 8.02
CA VAL A 185 5.97 -1.76 8.26
C VAL A 185 5.67 -1.50 9.71
N SER A 186 6.29 -0.46 10.26
CA SER A 186 6.00 0.00 11.60
C SER A 186 6.16 1.51 11.76
N SER A 187 5.45 2.08 12.73
CA SER A 187 5.66 3.45 13.21
C SER A 187 5.54 4.53 12.12
N SER A 188 4.65 4.35 11.15
CA SER A 188 4.22 5.46 10.29
C SER A 188 3.28 6.39 11.08
N ASN A 189 3.40 7.69 10.91
CA ASN A 189 2.47 8.63 11.55
C ASN A 189 1.01 8.42 11.12
N HIS A 190 0.76 7.77 9.97
CA HIS A 190 -0.60 7.54 9.52
C HIS A 190 -0.81 6.09 9.07
N HIS A 191 -0.56 5.72 7.79
CA HIS A 191 -0.80 4.37 7.29
C HIS A 191 0.46 3.52 7.17
N GLY A 192 0.29 2.20 7.33
CA GLY A 192 1.30 1.24 6.92
C GLY A 192 1.31 1.09 5.40
N TYR A 193 0.29 0.46 4.85
CA TYR A 193 0.05 0.37 3.41
C TYR A 193 -1.19 1.19 3.06
N TRP A 194 -1.09 2.01 2.03
CA TRP A 194 -2.21 2.78 1.52
C TRP A 194 -2.38 2.56 0.03
N PHE A 195 -3.44 1.86 -0.35
CA PHE A 195 -3.89 1.78 -1.73
C PHE A 195 -4.80 2.97 -2.01
N ASP A 196 -4.32 3.89 -2.82
CA ASP A 196 -5.05 5.11 -3.23
C ASP A 196 -4.99 5.26 -4.75
N PRO A 197 -5.68 4.39 -5.50
CA PRO A 197 -5.70 4.49 -6.95
C PRO A 197 -6.51 5.72 -7.38
N PRO A 198 -5.94 6.62 -8.16
CA PRO A 198 -6.68 7.73 -8.77
C PRO A 198 -7.73 7.20 -9.75
N GLY A 199 -8.67 8.03 -10.18
CA GLY A 199 -9.68 7.61 -11.17
C GLY A 199 -9.11 7.24 -12.54
N GLY A 200 -7.95 7.80 -12.86
CA GLY A 200 -7.13 7.56 -14.04
C GLY A 200 -5.69 7.97 -13.75
N PRO A 201 -4.76 7.77 -14.68
CA PRO A 201 -3.38 8.20 -14.52
C PRO A 201 -3.26 9.67 -14.17
N THR A 202 -2.29 10.00 -13.31
CA THR A 202 -2.00 11.36 -12.84
C THR A 202 -0.64 11.86 -13.33
N GLY A 203 -0.24 13.04 -12.92
CA GLY A 203 1.08 13.61 -13.18
C GLY A 203 1.48 13.65 -14.66
N PRO A 204 2.77 13.48 -14.96
CA PRO A 204 3.26 13.40 -16.33
C PRO A 204 2.62 12.27 -17.14
N SER A 205 2.29 11.14 -16.52
CA SER A 205 1.65 10.00 -17.21
C SER A 205 0.27 10.33 -17.79
N SER A 206 -0.45 11.29 -17.21
CA SER A 206 -1.74 11.73 -17.74
C SER A 206 -1.62 12.56 -19.02
N ARG A 207 -0.47 13.24 -19.21
CA ARG A 207 -0.23 14.15 -20.34
C ARG A 207 0.33 13.42 -21.56
N THR A 208 1.00 12.31 -21.34
CA THR A 208 1.65 11.51 -22.39
C THR A 208 0.69 10.64 -23.18
N LEU A 209 -0.56 10.68 -22.81
CA LEU A 209 -1.64 9.85 -23.35
C LEU A 209 -2.28 10.42 -24.63
N THR A 210 -1.56 11.13 -25.44
CA THR A 210 -2.03 11.62 -26.75
C THR A 210 -2.04 10.54 -27.84
N GLY A 211 -1.79 9.28 -27.50
CA GLY A 211 -1.86 8.14 -28.40
C GLY A 211 -3.22 7.41 -28.34
N PRO A 212 -3.46 6.53 -29.31
CA PRO A 212 -4.77 5.89 -29.40
C PRO A 212 -5.06 4.96 -28.20
N LEU A 213 -6.03 5.35 -27.42
CA LEU A 213 -7.09 4.51 -26.92
C LEU A 213 -7.01 3.86 -25.55
N GLU A 214 -5.92 3.26 -25.10
CA GLU A 214 -6.13 2.31 -24.00
C GLU A 214 -5.79 2.86 -22.62
N ILE A 215 -4.82 3.74 -22.53
CA ILE A 215 -4.38 4.25 -21.24
C ILE A 215 -5.21 5.45 -20.79
N GLN A 216 -5.70 6.29 -21.69
CA GLN A 216 -6.70 7.32 -21.33
C GLN A 216 -7.98 6.72 -20.74
N LYS A 217 -8.25 5.46 -21.08
CA LYS A 217 -9.36 4.67 -20.53
C LYS A 217 -8.96 3.83 -19.33
N LEU A 218 -7.69 3.85 -18.91
CA LEU A 218 -7.25 3.09 -17.75
C LEU A 218 -7.88 3.68 -16.49
N SER A 219 -8.88 2.99 -15.98
CA SER A 219 -9.33 3.24 -14.62
C SER A 219 -8.41 2.50 -13.66
N THR A 220 -7.52 3.22 -13.00
CA THR A 220 -6.56 2.63 -12.04
C THR A 220 -7.27 1.94 -10.88
N ARG A 221 -8.49 2.37 -10.55
CA ARG A 221 -9.38 1.74 -9.57
C ARG A 221 -9.91 0.37 -10.00
N ARG A 222 -9.84 0.05 -11.29
CA ARG A 222 -10.32 -1.22 -11.86
C ARG A 222 -9.21 -2.18 -12.22
N VAL A 223 -7.97 -1.78 -11.96
CA VAL A 223 -6.81 -2.65 -12.15
C VAL A 223 -6.82 -3.72 -11.04
N PRO A 224 -6.70 -5.00 -11.38
CA PRO A 224 -6.68 -6.06 -10.38
C PRO A 224 -5.46 -5.94 -9.48
N LEU A 225 -5.61 -6.33 -8.22
CA LEU A 225 -4.49 -6.52 -7.32
C LEU A 225 -3.54 -7.58 -7.89
N GLY A 226 -2.24 -7.28 -7.92
CA GLY A 226 -1.22 -8.24 -8.30
C GLY A 226 -1.07 -9.30 -7.21
N GLN A 227 -0.02 -9.21 -6.41
CA GLN A 227 0.20 -10.13 -5.30
C GLN A 227 0.38 -9.36 -3.99
N PHE A 228 -0.32 -9.74 -2.94
CA PHE A 228 -0.16 -9.16 -1.61
C PHE A 228 -0.10 -10.28 -0.58
N GLU A 229 1.12 -10.68 -0.18
CA GLU A 229 1.32 -11.89 0.61
C GLU A 229 2.30 -11.69 1.76
N ASN A 230 1.97 -12.25 2.92
CA ASN A 230 2.82 -12.32 4.11
C ASN A 230 3.36 -10.96 4.57
N ASN A 231 2.64 -9.89 4.29
CA ASN A 231 3.00 -8.55 4.71
C ASN A 231 2.59 -8.30 6.16
N ARG A 232 3.30 -7.38 6.82
CA ARG A 232 3.05 -7.01 8.21
C ARG A 232 2.96 -5.51 8.36
N ALA A 233 2.04 -5.04 9.23
CA ALA A 233 1.95 -3.62 9.55
C ALA A 233 1.52 -3.41 11.00
N HIS A 234 2.30 -2.67 11.78
CA HIS A 234 1.99 -2.44 13.18
C HIS A 234 2.43 -1.06 13.68
N SER A 235 1.84 -0.66 14.80
CA SER A 235 2.20 0.58 15.49
C SER A 235 2.13 1.84 14.62
N ASN A 236 1.28 1.83 13.60
CA ASN A 236 1.03 3.00 12.78
C ASN A 236 -0.04 3.89 13.42
N GLY A 237 0.04 5.19 13.20
CA GLY A 237 -0.85 6.15 13.84
C GLY A 237 -2.31 6.03 13.43
N HIS A 238 -2.60 5.52 12.25
CA HIS A 238 -3.98 5.33 11.76
C HIS A 238 -4.25 3.85 11.44
N SER A 239 -3.90 3.35 10.28
CA SER A 239 -4.22 1.99 9.85
C SER A 239 -2.99 1.19 9.46
N GLY A 240 -3.03 -0.11 9.73
CA GLY A 240 -2.04 -1.05 9.19
C GLY A 240 -2.13 -1.12 7.68
N LEU A 241 -3.34 -1.32 7.17
CA LEU A 241 -3.65 -1.34 5.74
C LEU A 241 -4.89 -0.47 5.50
N TRP A 242 -4.83 0.39 4.50
CA TRP A 242 -5.93 1.25 4.07
C TRP A 242 -6.15 1.11 2.57
N ILE A 243 -7.39 0.85 2.16
CA ILE A 243 -7.72 0.59 0.76
C ILE A 243 -8.83 1.53 0.31
N ASP A 244 -8.51 2.40 -0.64
CA ASP A 244 -9.46 3.22 -1.36
C ASP A 244 -9.78 2.61 -2.72
N GLN A 245 -11.04 2.38 -2.98
CA GLN A 245 -11.62 2.14 -4.29
C GLN A 245 -10.90 1.14 -5.22
N ILE A 246 -10.44 0.00 -4.69
CA ILE A 246 -10.01 -1.11 -5.56
C ILE A 246 -11.24 -1.94 -5.92
N ASN A 247 -11.68 -1.85 -7.17
CA ASN A 247 -12.85 -2.57 -7.64
C ASN A 247 -12.57 -3.13 -9.04
N THR A 248 -12.26 -4.40 -9.12
CA THR A 248 -12.14 -5.06 -10.42
C THR A 248 -13.50 -5.09 -11.08
N ALA A 249 -13.67 -4.26 -12.10
CA ALA A 249 -14.83 -4.36 -12.97
C ALA A 249 -14.84 -5.73 -13.67
N LEU A 250 -16.05 -6.13 -14.02
CA LEU A 250 -16.28 -7.24 -14.92
C LEU A 250 -15.42 -7.07 -16.18
N GLN A 251 -14.36 -7.83 -16.32
CA GLN A 251 -13.77 -8.10 -17.62
C GLN A 251 -14.63 -9.15 -18.31
N GLN A 252 -14.74 -9.07 -19.62
CA GLN A 252 -15.46 -10.05 -20.41
C GLN A 252 -14.99 -11.47 -20.04
N GLY A 253 -15.87 -12.27 -19.48
CA GLY A 253 -15.63 -13.68 -19.18
C GLY A 253 -15.42 -14.08 -17.73
N GLY A 254 -15.41 -13.17 -16.75
CA GLY A 254 -15.32 -13.59 -15.35
C GLY A 254 -14.96 -12.48 -14.36
N ARG A 255 -15.33 -12.73 -13.13
CA ARG A 255 -15.02 -11.83 -11.99
C ARG A 255 -13.64 -12.21 -11.46
N LEU A 256 -12.66 -11.35 -11.66
CA LEU A 256 -11.34 -11.55 -11.06
C LEU A 256 -11.43 -11.35 -9.54
N ARG A 257 -11.10 -12.39 -8.80
CA ARG A 257 -10.92 -12.31 -7.35
C ARG A 257 -9.53 -11.78 -7.06
N MET A 258 -9.44 -10.85 -6.13
CA MET A 258 -8.18 -10.35 -5.59
C MET A 258 -7.91 -11.01 -4.25
N TYR A 259 -6.66 -11.29 -3.95
CA TYR A 259 -6.28 -11.98 -2.71
C TYR A 259 -5.24 -11.18 -1.93
N MET A 260 -5.49 -11.02 -0.63
CA MET A 260 -4.49 -10.63 0.36
C MET A 260 -4.31 -11.79 1.33
N VAL A 261 -3.14 -12.40 1.32
CA VAL A 261 -2.88 -13.67 2.02
C VAL A 261 -1.84 -13.50 3.11
N GLY A 262 -2.07 -14.06 4.27
CA GLY A 262 -1.08 -14.13 5.34
C GLY A 262 -0.69 -12.77 5.92
N THR A 263 -1.54 -11.77 5.81
CA THR A 263 -1.24 -10.40 6.28
C THR A 263 -1.52 -10.28 7.78
N HIS A 264 -0.55 -9.74 8.51
CA HIS A 264 -0.67 -9.53 9.96
C HIS A 264 -0.65 -8.05 10.30
N VAL A 265 -1.62 -7.60 11.09
CA VAL A 265 -1.73 -6.20 11.50
C VAL A 265 -1.99 -6.09 12.99
N TRP A 266 -1.19 -5.28 13.71
CA TRP A 266 -1.40 -5.14 15.16
C TRP A 266 -1.01 -3.78 15.70
N ASN A 267 -1.67 -3.38 16.79
CA ASN A 267 -1.40 -2.14 17.53
C ASN A 267 -1.44 -0.86 16.68
N ASN A 268 -2.20 -0.84 15.60
CA ASN A 268 -2.42 0.39 14.83
C ASN A 268 -3.45 1.28 15.54
N GLY A 269 -3.36 2.58 15.32
CA GLY A 269 -4.14 3.56 16.07
C GLY A 269 -5.65 3.43 15.89
N ILE A 270 -6.12 3.28 14.67
CA ILE A 270 -7.55 3.21 14.35
C ILE A 270 -7.91 1.84 13.78
N ASN A 271 -7.36 1.42 12.64
CA ASN A 271 -7.73 0.15 12.03
C ASN A 271 -6.55 -0.79 11.83
N GLY A 272 -6.77 -2.09 11.91
CA GLY A 272 -5.89 -3.09 11.32
C GLY A 272 -6.01 -3.02 9.80
N PHE A 273 -7.18 -3.42 9.30
CA PHE A 273 -7.58 -3.26 7.91
C PHE A 273 -8.69 -2.22 7.82
N GLY A 274 -8.46 -1.13 7.10
CA GLY A 274 -9.46 -0.12 6.80
C GLY A 274 -9.82 -0.14 5.32
N MET A 275 -11.10 -0.21 5.00
CA MET A 275 -11.59 -0.25 3.63
C MET A 275 -12.70 0.77 3.45
N ILE A 276 -12.42 1.84 2.73
CA ILE A 276 -13.33 2.97 2.67
C ILE A 276 -14.47 2.74 1.68
N THR A 277 -14.18 2.75 0.42
CA THR A 277 -15.23 2.75 -0.61
C THR A 277 -14.81 1.93 -1.81
N GLY A 278 -15.77 1.23 -2.40
CA GLY A 278 -15.56 0.66 -3.71
C GLY A 278 -14.64 -0.56 -3.77
N VAL A 279 -14.40 -1.22 -2.63
CA VAL A 279 -13.66 -2.49 -2.63
C VAL A 279 -14.60 -3.61 -3.03
N GLY A 280 -14.30 -4.28 -4.12
CA GLY A 280 -15.08 -5.39 -4.64
C GLY A 280 -14.23 -6.63 -4.95
N HIS A 281 -14.77 -7.80 -4.65
CA HIS A 281 -14.14 -9.10 -4.92
C HIS A 281 -12.78 -9.34 -4.23
N LEU A 282 -12.53 -8.67 -3.10
CA LEU A 282 -11.32 -8.85 -2.31
C LEU A 282 -11.51 -9.99 -1.32
N GLN A 283 -10.55 -10.90 -1.32
CA GLN A 283 -10.44 -12.03 -0.41
C GLN A 283 -9.28 -11.77 0.55
N ILE A 284 -9.57 -11.60 1.84
CA ILE A 284 -8.55 -11.50 2.90
C ILE A 284 -8.47 -12.88 3.55
N VAL A 285 -7.34 -13.55 3.41
CA VAL A 285 -7.19 -14.96 3.75
C VAL A 285 -6.01 -15.18 4.70
N ASN A 286 -6.17 -16.08 5.67
CA ASN A 286 -5.12 -16.48 6.61
C ASN A 286 -4.52 -15.26 7.33
N THR A 287 -5.37 -14.41 7.89
CA THR A 287 -4.95 -13.12 8.44
C THR A 287 -4.96 -13.13 9.97
N PHE A 288 -4.14 -12.27 10.54
CA PHE A 288 -4.13 -12.01 11.97
C PHE A 288 -4.23 -10.51 12.23
N ALA A 289 -5.16 -10.12 13.10
CA ALA A 289 -5.26 -8.75 13.55
C ALA A 289 -5.36 -8.73 15.10
N MET A 290 -4.69 -7.75 15.72
CA MET A 290 -4.70 -7.67 17.19
C MET A 290 -4.52 -6.26 17.71
N GLY A 291 -5.35 -5.86 18.65
CA GLY A 291 -5.15 -4.63 19.42
C GLY A 291 -5.20 -3.35 18.60
N ASN A 292 -5.80 -3.38 17.42
CA ASN A 292 -6.11 -2.19 16.65
C ASN A 292 -7.39 -1.55 17.20
N GLY A 293 -7.68 -0.30 16.91
CA GLY A 293 -8.96 0.28 17.31
C GLY A 293 -10.12 -0.56 16.78
N ILE A 294 -10.12 -0.86 15.47
CA ILE A 294 -10.98 -1.87 14.83
C ILE A 294 -10.08 -2.79 14.00
N ASP A 295 -10.12 -4.09 14.24
CA ASP A 295 -9.21 -5.00 13.55
C ASP A 295 -9.51 -5.12 12.06
N ILE A 296 -10.78 -5.26 11.66
CA ILE A 296 -11.20 -5.24 10.25
C ILE A 296 -12.40 -4.31 10.12
N MET A 297 -12.25 -3.25 9.33
CA MET A 297 -13.29 -2.27 9.10
C MET A 297 -13.64 -2.15 7.61
N TYR A 298 -14.89 -2.44 7.28
CA TYR A 298 -15.49 -2.11 6.00
C TYR A 298 -16.38 -0.87 6.17
N ILE A 299 -16.13 0.20 5.41
CA ILE A 299 -17.02 1.37 5.38
C ILE A 299 -18.07 1.19 4.30
N LYS A 300 -17.64 0.89 3.09
CA LYS A 300 -18.52 0.59 1.97
C LYS A 300 -17.93 -0.49 1.09
N SER A 301 -18.67 -1.57 0.91
CA SER A 301 -18.33 -2.62 -0.03
C SER A 301 -19.10 -2.37 -1.33
N THR A 302 -18.44 -2.44 -2.46
CA THR A 302 -19.12 -2.48 -3.75
C THR A 302 -19.19 -3.94 -4.18
N GLY A 303 -20.27 -4.57 -3.80
CA GLY A 303 -20.72 -5.78 -4.46
C GLY A 303 -21.49 -5.40 -5.71
N ALA A 304 -21.58 -6.31 -6.67
CA ALA A 304 -22.37 -6.07 -7.87
C ALA A 304 -23.75 -5.53 -7.51
N THR A 305 -24.05 -4.37 -8.03
CA THR A 305 -25.38 -3.84 -8.02
C THR A 305 -26.34 -4.90 -8.59
N TRP A 306 -27.40 -5.21 -7.86
CA TRP A 306 -28.66 -5.78 -8.34
C TRP A 306 -28.80 -7.29 -8.61
N ALA A 307 -27.80 -8.12 -8.58
CA ALA A 307 -28.01 -9.56 -8.67
C ALA A 307 -27.15 -10.31 -7.66
N MET A 308 -27.78 -11.02 -6.74
CA MET A 308 -27.11 -12.11 -6.03
C MET A 308 -26.54 -13.06 -7.08
N PRO A 309 -25.23 -13.38 -7.02
CA PRO A 309 -24.77 -14.48 -7.81
C PRO A 309 -25.41 -15.76 -7.28
N THR A 310 -26.00 -16.51 -8.18
CA THR A 310 -26.64 -17.78 -7.90
C THR A 310 -25.71 -18.84 -7.27
N ASN A 311 -24.42 -18.57 -7.19
CA ASN A 311 -23.38 -19.47 -6.69
C ASN A 311 -22.68 -19.00 -5.40
N GLY A 312 -23.29 -18.13 -4.62
CA GLY A 312 -22.92 -17.91 -3.21
C GLY A 312 -21.61 -17.18 -2.88
N TRP A 313 -20.73 -16.85 -3.84
CA TRP A 313 -19.38 -16.41 -3.57
C TRP A 313 -18.92 -15.14 -4.29
N SER A 314 -19.80 -14.24 -4.59
CA SER A 314 -19.44 -12.97 -5.21
C SER A 314 -19.53 -11.85 -4.21
N GLY A 315 -18.43 -11.27 -3.90
CA GLY A 315 -18.31 -10.18 -2.95
C GLY A 315 -16.98 -10.24 -2.23
N ASN A 316 -16.86 -9.43 -1.20
CA ASN A 316 -15.69 -9.47 -0.32
C ASN A 316 -15.80 -10.65 0.65
N LEU A 317 -14.67 -11.29 0.90
CA LEU A 317 -14.59 -12.40 1.86
C LEU A 317 -13.41 -12.17 2.81
N VAL A 318 -13.65 -12.40 4.09
CA VAL A 318 -12.59 -12.63 5.08
C VAL A 318 -12.67 -14.09 5.48
N TYR A 319 -11.59 -14.83 5.26
CA TYR A 319 -11.54 -16.26 5.52
C TYR A 319 -10.34 -16.65 6.35
N ASN A 320 -10.57 -17.55 7.34
CA ASN A 320 -9.55 -18.05 8.25
C ASN A 320 -8.76 -16.90 8.91
N ALA A 321 -9.46 -16.07 9.67
CA ALA A 321 -8.85 -14.95 10.37
C ALA A 321 -8.89 -15.14 11.90
N THR A 322 -7.82 -14.70 12.54
CA THR A 322 -7.76 -14.57 14.00
C THR A 322 -7.76 -13.12 14.39
N LEU A 323 -8.80 -12.69 15.11
CA LEU A 323 -8.98 -11.34 15.60
C LEU A 323 -8.87 -11.37 17.12
N ARG A 324 -7.95 -10.57 17.67
CA ARG A 324 -7.67 -10.58 19.11
C ARG A 324 -7.68 -9.17 19.70
N GLY A 325 -8.55 -8.96 20.68
CA GLY A 325 -8.58 -7.73 21.45
C GLY A 325 -7.32 -7.54 22.29
N ASP A 326 -7.05 -6.29 22.64
CA ASP A 326 -6.08 -5.94 23.67
C ASP A 326 -6.84 -5.48 24.91
N PRO A 327 -6.71 -6.16 26.07
CA PRO A 327 -7.44 -5.82 27.28
C PRO A 327 -7.10 -4.44 27.85
N LYS A 328 -5.98 -3.84 27.40
CA LYS A 328 -5.54 -2.50 27.80
C LYS A 328 -6.06 -1.39 26.87
N ARG A 329 -6.71 -1.74 25.78
CA ARG A 329 -7.21 -0.81 24.77
C ARG A 329 -8.69 -1.05 24.49
N ASN A 330 -9.41 0.02 24.17
CA ASN A 330 -10.78 -0.09 23.71
C ASN A 330 -10.78 -0.52 22.23
N THR A 331 -10.86 -1.84 21.99
CA THR A 331 -10.70 -2.42 20.65
C THR A 331 -11.97 -3.17 20.22
N GLN A 332 -12.20 -3.22 18.92
CA GLN A 332 -13.27 -3.97 18.29
C GLN A 332 -12.73 -4.92 17.23
N ALA A 333 -13.40 -6.05 17.01
CA ALA A 333 -12.99 -7.02 16.00
C ALA A 333 -13.40 -6.58 14.58
N ILE A 334 -14.69 -6.30 14.39
CA ILE A 334 -15.26 -6.09 13.05
C ILE A 334 -16.14 -4.85 13.07
N GLY A 335 -15.87 -3.92 12.16
CA GLY A 335 -16.77 -2.86 11.73
C GLY A 335 -17.44 -3.23 10.42
N CYS A 336 -18.75 -3.41 10.43
CA CYS A 336 -19.52 -3.81 9.26
C CYS A 336 -19.78 -2.63 8.31
N PRO A 337 -19.85 -2.85 7.00
CA PRO A 337 -20.10 -1.79 6.02
C PRO A 337 -21.54 -1.26 6.13
N HIS A 338 -21.73 -0.01 5.71
CA HIS A 338 -23.06 0.58 5.55
C HIS A 338 -23.71 0.30 4.19
N GLY A 339 -23.03 -0.41 3.31
CA GLY A 339 -23.55 -0.81 1.99
C GLY A 339 -22.67 -1.89 1.37
N GLY A 340 -23.27 -2.69 0.50
CA GLY A 340 -22.59 -3.81 -0.18
C GLY A 340 -22.60 -5.10 0.62
N TRP A 341 -21.73 -6.04 0.24
CA TRP A 341 -21.76 -7.42 0.74
C TRP A 341 -20.39 -7.85 1.19
N VAL A 342 -20.34 -8.49 2.35
CA VAL A 342 -19.12 -9.10 2.88
C VAL A 342 -19.46 -10.39 3.63
N THR A 343 -18.64 -11.40 3.44
CA THR A 343 -18.74 -12.67 4.18
C THR A 343 -17.53 -12.80 5.08
N PHE A 344 -17.78 -13.13 6.35
CA PHE A 344 -16.77 -13.54 7.33
C PHE A 344 -16.96 -15.03 7.59
N ASN A 345 -15.95 -15.82 7.27
CA ASN A 345 -16.03 -17.28 7.41
C ASN A 345 -14.77 -17.82 8.09
N ASP A 346 -14.96 -18.71 9.04
CA ASP A 346 -13.91 -19.31 9.86
C ASP A 346 -13.08 -18.26 10.62
N ILE A 347 -13.76 -17.48 11.46
CA ILE A 347 -13.18 -16.37 12.22
C ILE A 347 -13.10 -16.73 13.69
N LEU A 348 -11.90 -16.62 14.25
CA LEU A 348 -11.66 -16.71 15.69
C LEU A 348 -11.60 -15.30 16.30
N ILE A 349 -12.51 -15.00 17.21
CA ILE A 349 -12.59 -13.74 17.95
C ILE A 349 -12.31 -13.99 19.41
N SER A 350 -11.33 -13.29 20.00
CA SER A 350 -10.94 -13.50 21.39
C SER A 350 -10.44 -12.23 22.08
N GLY A 351 -10.59 -12.15 23.40
CA GLY A 351 -9.93 -11.15 24.24
C GLY A 351 -10.43 -9.71 24.10
N TYR A 352 -11.61 -9.46 23.52
CA TYR A 352 -12.23 -8.14 23.48
C TYR A 352 -12.98 -7.86 24.78
N GLN A 353 -12.53 -6.86 25.52
CA GLN A 353 -13.12 -6.44 26.82
C GLN A 353 -13.67 -5.01 26.76
N SER A 354 -13.96 -4.52 25.57
CA SER A 354 -14.50 -3.20 25.33
C SER A 354 -15.95 -3.08 25.83
N ARG A 355 -16.37 -1.87 26.21
CA ARG A 355 -17.79 -1.53 26.43
C ARG A 355 -18.63 -1.65 25.15
N LEU A 356 -17.98 -1.65 23.99
CA LEU A 356 -18.60 -1.80 22.68
C LEU A 356 -18.58 -3.29 22.29
N PRO A 357 -19.61 -3.78 21.58
CA PRO A 357 -19.61 -5.14 21.09
C PRO A 357 -18.43 -5.41 20.16
N PRO A 358 -17.87 -6.62 20.16
CA PRO A 358 -16.74 -6.95 19.28
C PRO A 358 -17.08 -6.82 17.78
N ILE A 359 -18.34 -6.98 17.43
CA ILE A 359 -18.84 -6.74 16.07
C ILE A 359 -19.76 -5.52 16.11
N HIS A 360 -19.41 -4.51 15.36
CA HIS A 360 -20.13 -3.25 15.31
C HIS A 360 -20.84 -3.06 13.97
N HIS A 361 -22.14 -2.80 14.06
CA HIS A 361 -22.94 -2.47 12.89
C HIS A 361 -22.84 -0.97 12.61
N CYS A 362 -22.07 -0.62 11.60
CA CYS A 362 -21.94 0.74 11.06
C CYS A 362 -21.89 1.91 12.06
N ALA A 363 -20.67 2.30 12.42
CA ALA A 363 -20.43 3.46 13.29
C ALA A 363 -20.80 4.82 12.66
N VAL A 364 -21.10 4.88 11.37
CA VAL A 364 -21.27 6.13 10.60
C VAL A 364 -22.46 6.04 9.65
N CYS A 365 -23.61 5.55 10.14
CA CYS A 365 -24.82 5.42 9.30
C CYS A 365 -26.01 6.24 9.80
N PRO A 366 -26.01 7.56 9.71
CA PRO A 366 -27.23 8.32 9.91
C PRO A 366 -28.14 8.16 8.68
N GLY A 367 -29.22 7.40 8.84
CA GLY A 367 -30.36 7.45 7.94
C GLY A 367 -30.23 6.72 6.59
N PHE A 368 -29.35 5.76 6.42
CA PHE A 368 -29.21 5.05 5.15
C PHE A 368 -30.31 3.99 4.97
N LYS A 369 -31.14 4.16 3.94
CA LYS A 369 -32.13 3.20 3.45
C LYS A 369 -31.53 2.27 2.39
N GLY A 370 -30.40 1.62 2.65
CA GLY A 370 -29.74 0.75 1.69
C GLY A 370 -29.49 -0.62 2.28
N GLY A 371 -29.86 -1.67 1.58
CA GLY A 371 -29.65 -3.04 2.00
C GLY A 371 -28.15 -3.36 2.08
N MET A 372 -27.76 -3.91 3.21
CA MET A 372 -26.45 -4.46 3.47
C MET A 372 -26.62 -5.94 3.76
N GLU A 373 -25.80 -6.77 3.17
CA GLU A 373 -25.71 -8.17 3.55
C GLU A 373 -24.34 -8.49 4.13
N VAL A 374 -24.30 -8.81 5.41
CA VAL A 374 -23.11 -9.33 6.07
C VAL A 374 -23.42 -10.76 6.50
N ARG A 375 -22.61 -11.69 6.02
CA ARG A 375 -22.72 -13.09 6.37
C ARG A 375 -21.62 -13.49 7.36
N PHE A 376 -22.02 -14.11 8.45
CA PHE A 376 -21.11 -14.68 9.44
C PHE A 376 -21.26 -16.19 9.42
N MET A 377 -20.18 -16.90 9.14
CA MET A 377 -20.14 -18.35 9.04
C MET A 377 -18.97 -18.88 9.89
N ASN A 378 -19.18 -20.00 10.59
CA ASN A 378 -18.12 -20.65 11.37
C ASN A 378 -17.38 -19.69 12.32
N MET A 379 -18.13 -18.82 13.01
CA MET A 379 -17.57 -17.87 13.97
C MET A 379 -17.29 -18.58 15.29
N LYS A 380 -16.12 -18.34 15.85
CA LYS A 380 -15.71 -18.85 17.18
C LYS A 380 -15.39 -17.68 18.10
N PHE A 381 -16.02 -17.62 19.24
CA PHE A 381 -15.78 -16.64 20.29
C PHE A 381 -15.15 -17.36 21.49
N VAL A 382 -14.00 -16.82 21.97
CA VAL A 382 -13.23 -17.41 23.09
C VAL A 382 -12.80 -16.33 24.08
#